data_3218434f80eb0af64a1705d2027a454a
#
_entry.id   3218434f80eb0af64a1705d2027a454a
#
_cell.length_a   1.000
_cell.length_b   1.000
_cell.length_c   1.000
_cell.angle_alpha   90.00
_cell.angle_beta   90.00
_cell.angle_gamma   90.00
#
_symmetry.space_group_name_H-M   'P 1'
#
loop_
_entity.id
_entity.type
_entity.pdbx_description
1 polymer ?
#
loop_
_entity_poly.entity_id
_entity_poly.type
_entity_poly.pdbx_seq_one_letter_code
_entity_poly.pdbx_strand_id
1 'polypeptide(L)'
;MSTCPKCGQKIDNNSLNKCPNCGKKYKNSDSKDKQIHTPQTNTSNIKIRKFIPWAIVAFIVILLVIVFLLVRNYNTPDAQTKILVNAIDNNDSQKVATLLSSKNSHIDSDEASVYIDYIRSEVGMKKFAHDIRSTVETLNKSDSKEAINLKTRAGNNYLRVSKNGTRLLIFDNMSYTAPTKQAIVKPKLDTKYEFKDGGKKKTVIADANKTTSLGRYIPGIYSIDAKKETEYGTFSGQLKFDFRYGKGNTVEVNENFNEALLTVKLKGKSDLDKNSLKVEINDKQMKYSRSREYGPYPQTKDVTVSALGKAKGKTFRTETKTIKARDLGNINSAVLEFDDEEISDYIEEKEAEENSLKTKLSHFFNNYSLTLNSAISQGNFNLVSTFLKDKSSIYKMIENNLNHSAAFINPQIISASQQGNTINTKVQHLNSNGQYEITDYELTEDHHTGNLQLVDSK
;
A
#
# COMPACT_ATOMS: atom_id res chain seq x y z
N MET A 1 15.07 -58.04 -36.09
CA MET A 1 14.32 -56.82 -35.63
C MET A 1 15.30 -55.71 -35.43
N SER A 2 15.18 -54.64 -36.19
CA SER A 2 16.01 -53.47 -36.03
C SER A 2 15.19 -52.34 -35.36
N THR A 3 15.84 -51.42 -34.64
CA THR A 3 15.19 -50.30 -33.99
C THR A 3 15.45 -49.01 -34.77
N CYS A 4 14.47 -48.15 -34.84
CA CYS A 4 14.59 -46.86 -35.51
C CYS A 4 15.59 -45.96 -34.73
N PRO A 5 16.65 -45.44 -35.34
CA PRO A 5 17.67 -44.64 -34.64
C PRO A 5 17.19 -43.24 -34.25
N LYS A 6 15.96 -42.86 -34.63
CA LYS A 6 15.38 -41.57 -34.26
C LYS A 6 14.36 -41.63 -33.12
N CYS A 7 13.55 -42.69 -33.05
CA CYS A 7 12.46 -42.77 -32.08
C CYS A 7 12.44 -44.07 -31.24
N GLY A 8 13.41 -44.99 -31.42
CA GLY A 8 13.54 -46.23 -30.65
C GLY A 8 12.49 -47.31 -30.93
N GLN A 9 11.53 -47.07 -31.85
CA GLN A 9 10.49 -48.06 -32.20
C GLN A 9 11.08 -49.31 -32.87
N LYS A 10 10.67 -50.49 -32.44
CA LYS A 10 11.03 -51.76 -33.11
C LYS A 10 10.37 -51.84 -34.49
N ILE A 11 11.16 -52.18 -35.51
CA ILE A 11 10.75 -52.24 -36.91
C ILE A 11 10.85 -53.66 -37.40
N ASP A 12 9.77 -54.21 -37.95
CA ASP A 12 9.78 -55.53 -38.61
C ASP A 12 10.38 -55.45 -40.02
N ASN A 13 11.10 -56.49 -40.42
CA ASN A 13 11.89 -56.53 -41.65
C ASN A 13 11.08 -56.37 -42.95
N ASN A 14 9.74 -56.28 -42.88
CA ASN A 14 8.85 -56.17 -44.03
C ASN A 14 8.33 -54.76 -44.30
N SER A 15 8.76 -53.75 -43.56
CA SER A 15 8.27 -52.37 -43.76
C SER A 15 9.16 -51.59 -44.75
N LEU A 16 8.53 -51.07 -45.77
CA LEU A 16 9.10 -50.24 -46.83
C LEU A 16 9.91 -49.06 -46.29
N ASN A 17 11.24 -49.17 -46.30
CA ASN A 17 12.25 -48.07 -46.21
C ASN A 17 11.94 -46.81 -45.36
N LYS A 18 10.86 -46.82 -44.59
CA LYS A 18 10.47 -45.71 -43.69
C LYS A 18 9.91 -46.22 -42.37
N CYS A 19 10.30 -45.60 -41.25
CA CYS A 19 9.72 -45.92 -39.96
C CYS A 19 8.24 -45.52 -39.91
N PRO A 20 7.30 -46.44 -39.55
CA PRO A 20 5.86 -46.14 -39.52
C PRO A 20 5.46 -45.12 -38.45
N ASN A 21 6.28 -44.97 -37.42
CA ASN A 21 5.96 -44.05 -36.32
C ASN A 21 6.51 -42.60 -36.51
N CYS A 22 7.70 -42.42 -37.11
CA CYS A 22 8.32 -41.11 -37.25
C CYS A 22 8.65 -40.68 -38.69
N GLY A 23 8.33 -41.51 -39.69
CA GLY A 23 8.50 -41.22 -41.11
C GLY A 23 9.96 -41.19 -41.65
N LYS A 24 10.97 -41.43 -40.80
CA LYS A 24 12.37 -41.37 -41.23
C LYS A 24 12.75 -42.55 -42.11
N LYS A 25 13.37 -42.25 -43.27
CA LYS A 25 13.93 -43.25 -44.19
C LYS A 25 15.20 -43.86 -43.62
N TYR A 26 15.39 -45.17 -43.74
CA TYR A 26 16.60 -45.90 -43.39
C TYR A 26 16.99 -46.82 -44.55
N LYS A 27 18.28 -47.08 -44.74
CA LYS A 27 18.79 -48.02 -45.75
C LYS A 27 19.10 -49.34 -45.04
N ASN A 28 18.53 -50.43 -45.52
CA ASN A 28 19.02 -51.77 -45.15
C ASN A 28 20.35 -52.01 -45.89
N SER A 29 21.37 -52.23 -45.11
CA SER A 29 22.64 -52.70 -45.60
C SER A 29 22.61 -54.22 -45.59
N ASP A 30 22.21 -54.84 -46.70
CA ASP A 30 22.59 -56.17 -47.06
C ASP A 30 22.24 -56.47 -48.52
N SER A 31 23.24 -56.49 -49.39
CA SER A 31 23.36 -57.45 -50.49
C SER A 31 24.70 -57.33 -51.16
N LYS A 32 25.39 -58.45 -51.16
CA LYS A 32 26.66 -58.74 -51.81
C LYS A 32 26.57 -58.69 -53.35
N ASP A 33 27.69 -58.28 -53.92
CA ASP A 33 28.32 -58.64 -55.17
C ASP A 33 27.45 -58.97 -56.39
N LYS A 34 27.71 -58.22 -57.46
CA LYS A 34 28.07 -58.75 -58.79
C LYS A 34 28.86 -57.73 -59.62
N GLN A 35 30.09 -58.14 -59.94
CA GLN A 35 30.96 -57.58 -61.00
C GLN A 35 30.24 -57.60 -62.34
N ILE A 36 30.38 -56.53 -63.12
CA ILE A 36 30.29 -56.57 -64.59
C ILE A 36 31.33 -55.59 -65.15
N HIS A 37 32.07 -56.18 -66.09
CA HIS A 37 33.22 -55.66 -66.82
C HIS A 37 32.99 -54.35 -67.58
N THR A 38 34.06 -53.59 -67.65
CA THR A 38 34.37 -52.40 -68.43
C THR A 38 34.23 -52.55 -69.94
N PRO A 39 34.19 -51.39 -70.66
CA PRO A 39 35.30 -51.13 -71.59
C PRO A 39 36.08 -49.88 -71.33
N GLN A 40 37.41 -49.97 -71.40
CA GLN A 40 38.37 -48.86 -71.36
C GLN A 40 38.18 -47.99 -72.57
N THR A 41 38.11 -46.64 -72.29
CA THR A 41 38.54 -45.64 -73.25
C THR A 41 39.71 -44.86 -72.62
N ASN A 42 40.85 -45.04 -73.22
CA ASN A 42 42.07 -44.30 -73.00
C ASN A 42 41.83 -42.83 -73.37
N THR A 43 41.82 -41.95 -72.38
CA THR A 43 42.10 -40.51 -72.61
C THR A 43 43.21 -40.11 -71.62
N SER A 44 44.24 -39.57 -72.20
CA SER A 44 45.50 -39.09 -71.62
C SER A 44 45.29 -38.15 -70.43
N ASN A 45 45.43 -38.67 -69.24
CA ASN A 45 45.45 -37.87 -68.01
C ASN A 45 46.90 -37.48 -67.66
N ILE A 46 47.38 -36.48 -68.34
CA ILE A 46 48.69 -35.86 -68.08
C ILE A 46 48.48 -34.59 -67.25
N LYS A 47 49.02 -34.63 -66.03
CA LYS A 47 49.34 -33.51 -65.16
C LYS A 47 48.24 -32.89 -64.27
N ILE A 48 46.97 -33.21 -64.33
CA ILE A 48 45.94 -32.63 -63.47
C ILE A 48 46.11 -33.09 -62.00
N ARG A 49 46.59 -34.29 -61.75
CA ARG A 49 46.74 -34.87 -60.42
C ARG A 49 47.66 -34.10 -59.46
N LYS A 50 48.60 -33.34 -59.98
CA LYS A 50 49.55 -32.51 -59.17
C LYS A 50 48.93 -31.16 -58.72
N PHE A 51 47.89 -30.67 -59.40
CA PHE A 51 47.23 -29.41 -59.08
C PHE A 51 46.03 -29.58 -58.15
N ILE A 52 45.45 -30.78 -58.01
CA ILE A 52 44.30 -31.05 -57.17
C ILE A 52 44.59 -30.65 -55.71
N PRO A 53 45.67 -31.02 -55.02
CA PRO A 53 45.95 -30.62 -53.67
C PRO A 53 46.08 -29.09 -53.52
N TRP A 54 46.67 -28.42 -54.50
CA TRP A 54 46.79 -26.97 -54.49
C TRP A 54 45.47 -26.26 -54.71
N ALA A 55 44.56 -26.81 -55.56
CA ALA A 55 43.22 -26.29 -55.74
C ALA A 55 42.38 -26.47 -54.48
N ILE A 56 42.50 -27.57 -53.72
CA ILE A 56 41.85 -27.81 -52.45
C ILE A 56 42.37 -26.80 -51.42
N VAL A 57 43.69 -26.58 -51.32
CA VAL A 57 44.28 -25.61 -50.39
C VAL A 57 43.79 -24.21 -50.76
N ALA A 58 43.79 -23.81 -52.03
CA ALA A 58 43.28 -22.51 -52.48
C ALA A 58 41.77 -22.35 -52.12
N PHE A 59 40.93 -23.39 -52.31
CA PHE A 59 39.53 -23.39 -51.95
C PHE A 59 39.33 -23.20 -50.45
N ILE A 60 40.10 -23.95 -49.60
CA ILE A 60 40.07 -23.81 -48.15
C ILE A 60 40.48 -22.40 -47.71
N VAL A 61 41.51 -21.82 -48.31
CA VAL A 61 41.96 -20.44 -48.00
C VAL A 61 40.86 -19.44 -48.38
N ILE A 62 40.24 -19.59 -49.54
CA ILE A 62 39.12 -18.71 -49.93
C ILE A 62 37.94 -18.84 -48.97
N LEU A 63 37.61 -20.06 -48.61
CA LEU A 63 36.52 -20.34 -47.62
C LEU A 63 36.85 -19.70 -46.27
N LEU A 64 38.09 -19.85 -45.78
CA LEU A 64 38.54 -19.23 -44.52
C LEU A 64 38.50 -17.70 -44.61
N VAL A 65 38.88 -17.11 -45.76
CA VAL A 65 38.79 -15.66 -46.01
C VAL A 65 37.32 -15.20 -45.98
N ILE A 66 36.42 -15.94 -46.62
CA ILE A 66 34.99 -15.65 -46.62
C ILE A 66 34.44 -15.74 -45.17
N VAL A 67 34.77 -16.81 -44.49
CA VAL A 67 34.37 -16.98 -43.07
C VAL A 67 34.94 -15.84 -42.22
N PHE A 68 36.21 -15.49 -42.38
CA PHE A 68 36.83 -14.37 -41.66
C PHE A 68 36.14 -13.02 -41.96
N LEU A 69 35.83 -12.76 -43.20
CA LEU A 69 35.10 -11.53 -43.60
C LEU A 69 33.69 -11.49 -43.00
N LEU A 70 32.99 -12.60 -42.99
CA LEU A 70 31.67 -12.72 -42.32
C LEU A 70 31.81 -12.49 -40.81
N VAL A 71 32.76 -13.17 -40.18
CA VAL A 71 33.03 -13.02 -38.75
C VAL A 71 33.39 -11.59 -38.38
N ARG A 72 34.26 -10.96 -39.18
CA ARG A 72 34.64 -9.53 -39.03
C ARG A 72 33.43 -8.61 -39.12
N ASN A 73 32.54 -8.84 -40.06
CA ASN A 73 31.38 -8.00 -40.31
C ASN A 73 30.37 -7.99 -39.17
N TYR A 74 30.40 -9.02 -38.27
CA TYR A 74 29.50 -9.11 -37.13
C TYR A 74 30.16 -8.87 -35.76
N ASN A 75 31.49 -8.95 -35.67
CA ASN A 75 32.19 -8.97 -34.38
C ASN A 75 33.12 -7.78 -34.11
N THR A 76 33.37 -6.91 -35.11
CA THR A 76 34.13 -5.68 -34.87
C THR A 76 33.33 -4.72 -33.95
N PRO A 77 33.98 -3.83 -33.17
CA PRO A 77 33.35 -2.79 -32.36
C PRO A 77 32.34 -1.95 -33.15
N ASP A 78 32.67 -1.60 -34.38
CA ASP A 78 31.79 -0.88 -35.28
C ASP A 78 30.53 -1.66 -35.69
N ALA A 79 30.69 -2.96 -35.95
CA ALA A 79 29.57 -3.83 -36.26
C ALA A 79 28.64 -3.99 -35.07
N GLN A 80 29.19 -4.18 -33.87
CA GLN A 80 28.42 -4.25 -32.62
C GLN A 80 27.61 -2.98 -32.36
N THR A 81 28.24 -1.80 -32.63
CA THR A 81 27.57 -0.49 -32.56
C THR A 81 26.41 -0.38 -33.53
N LYS A 82 26.63 -0.77 -34.83
CA LYS A 82 25.57 -0.77 -35.84
C LYS A 82 24.41 -1.66 -35.48
N ILE A 83 24.67 -2.82 -34.85
CA ILE A 83 23.62 -3.73 -34.40
C ILE A 83 22.73 -3.06 -33.36
N LEU A 84 23.31 -2.38 -32.36
CA LEU A 84 22.53 -1.69 -31.32
C LEU A 84 21.76 -0.48 -31.91
N VAL A 85 22.43 0.35 -32.72
CA VAL A 85 21.78 1.51 -33.34
C VAL A 85 20.60 1.07 -34.23
N ASN A 86 20.81 0.05 -35.07
CA ASN A 86 19.76 -0.47 -35.93
C ASN A 86 18.61 -1.12 -35.14
N ALA A 87 18.89 -1.82 -34.02
CA ALA A 87 17.86 -2.40 -33.16
C ALA A 87 16.95 -1.32 -32.58
N ILE A 88 17.53 -0.20 -32.13
CA ILE A 88 16.77 0.95 -31.62
C ILE A 88 16.02 1.66 -32.74
N ASP A 89 16.65 1.85 -33.90
CA ASP A 89 16.06 2.51 -35.08
C ASP A 89 14.88 1.71 -35.65
N ASN A 90 14.97 0.38 -35.66
CA ASN A 90 13.92 -0.52 -36.11
C ASN A 90 12.87 -0.88 -35.04
N ASN A 91 12.96 -0.31 -33.83
CA ASN A 91 12.07 -0.62 -32.72
C ASN A 91 12.09 -2.12 -32.28
N ASP A 92 13.26 -2.78 -32.44
CA ASP A 92 13.44 -4.18 -32.08
C ASP A 92 13.73 -4.30 -30.57
N SER A 93 12.67 -4.26 -29.75
CA SER A 93 12.78 -4.30 -28.29
C SER A 93 13.41 -5.60 -27.77
N GLN A 94 13.18 -6.73 -28.41
CA GLN A 94 13.81 -8.00 -28.01
C GLN A 94 15.33 -7.98 -28.21
N LYS A 95 15.76 -7.42 -29.34
CA LYS A 95 17.18 -7.27 -29.65
C LYS A 95 17.85 -6.29 -28.69
N VAL A 96 17.21 -5.14 -28.44
CA VAL A 96 17.69 -4.13 -27.48
C VAL A 96 17.79 -4.71 -26.09
N ALA A 97 16.76 -5.45 -25.62
CA ALA A 97 16.76 -6.14 -24.34
C ALA A 97 17.97 -7.09 -24.22
N THR A 98 18.22 -7.89 -25.25
CA THR A 98 19.37 -8.81 -25.30
C THR A 98 20.72 -8.09 -25.25
N LEU A 99 20.86 -6.98 -25.98
CA LEU A 99 22.11 -6.22 -26.08
C LEU A 99 22.45 -5.43 -24.83
N LEU A 100 21.44 -4.97 -24.10
CA LEU A 100 21.61 -4.18 -22.86
C LEU A 100 21.60 -5.04 -21.60
N SER A 101 21.10 -6.28 -21.67
CA SER A 101 21.14 -7.23 -20.55
C SER A 101 22.56 -7.67 -20.22
N SER A 102 22.84 -7.81 -18.94
CA SER A 102 24.11 -8.31 -18.42
C SER A 102 23.88 -9.43 -17.41
N LYS A 103 24.96 -10.06 -16.91
CA LYS A 103 24.86 -11.09 -15.84
C LYS A 103 24.12 -10.60 -14.60
N ASN A 104 24.19 -9.30 -14.32
CA ASN A 104 23.66 -8.69 -13.08
C ASN A 104 22.40 -7.84 -13.31
N SER A 105 21.97 -7.65 -14.57
CA SER A 105 20.81 -6.84 -14.92
C SER A 105 20.12 -7.46 -16.14
N HIS A 106 18.95 -8.02 -15.90
CA HIS A 106 18.09 -8.53 -16.97
C HIS A 106 17.09 -7.45 -17.34
N ILE A 107 17.07 -7.08 -18.62
CA ILE A 107 16.13 -6.13 -19.22
C ILE A 107 15.16 -6.96 -20.06
N ASP A 108 13.87 -6.77 -19.86
CA ASP A 108 12.85 -7.39 -20.70
C ASP A 108 12.47 -6.54 -21.92
N SER A 109 11.61 -7.10 -22.78
CA SER A 109 11.19 -6.42 -24.02
C SER A 109 10.35 -5.16 -23.77
N ASP A 110 9.56 -5.16 -22.69
CA ASP A 110 8.68 -4.03 -22.38
C ASP A 110 9.53 -2.85 -21.87
N GLU A 111 10.47 -3.13 -20.96
CA GLU A 111 11.44 -2.13 -20.48
C GLU A 111 12.34 -1.62 -21.61
N ALA A 112 12.77 -2.51 -22.52
CA ALA A 112 13.53 -2.11 -23.69
C ALA A 112 12.71 -1.23 -24.67
N SER A 113 11.42 -1.48 -24.81
CA SER A 113 10.53 -0.62 -25.61
C SER A 113 10.46 0.80 -25.03
N VAL A 114 10.27 0.91 -23.71
CA VAL A 114 10.27 2.22 -23.00
C VAL A 114 11.61 2.95 -23.19
N TYR A 115 12.72 2.20 -23.16
CA TYR A 115 14.05 2.76 -23.40
C TYR A 115 14.22 3.26 -24.83
N ILE A 116 13.74 2.51 -25.83
CA ILE A 116 13.77 2.95 -27.25
C ILE A 116 13.05 4.28 -27.43
N ASP A 117 11.83 4.38 -26.85
CA ASP A 117 11.04 5.61 -26.92
C ASP A 117 11.75 6.78 -26.23
N TYR A 118 12.40 6.55 -25.10
CA TYR A 118 13.21 7.54 -24.41
C TYR A 118 14.41 8.00 -25.27
N ILE A 119 15.14 7.08 -25.91
CA ILE A 119 16.27 7.43 -26.79
C ILE A 119 15.78 8.28 -27.96
N ARG A 120 14.67 7.91 -28.58
CA ARG A 120 14.11 8.63 -29.73
C ARG A 120 13.64 10.04 -29.37
N SER A 121 12.95 10.18 -28.23
CA SER A 121 12.38 11.46 -27.80
C SER A 121 13.40 12.40 -27.17
N GLU A 122 14.25 11.90 -26.27
CA GLU A 122 15.13 12.72 -25.43
C GLU A 122 16.54 12.90 -26.01
N VAL A 123 17.06 11.90 -26.72
CA VAL A 123 18.41 11.93 -27.28
C VAL A 123 18.35 12.26 -28.75
N GLY A 124 17.45 11.65 -29.48
CA GLY A 124 17.33 11.68 -30.93
C GLY A 124 18.30 10.72 -31.62
N MET A 125 17.82 9.97 -32.62
CA MET A 125 18.59 8.91 -33.29
C MET A 125 19.91 9.36 -33.88
N LYS A 126 19.95 10.57 -34.49
CA LYS A 126 21.20 11.11 -35.07
C LYS A 126 22.29 11.32 -34.01
N LYS A 127 21.91 11.93 -32.86
CA LYS A 127 22.84 12.15 -31.76
C LYS A 127 23.26 10.83 -31.13
N PHE A 128 22.32 9.92 -30.87
CA PHE A 128 22.57 8.60 -30.31
C PHE A 128 23.59 7.81 -31.14
N ALA A 129 23.36 7.70 -32.44
CA ALA A 129 24.27 7.01 -33.36
C ALA A 129 25.65 7.66 -33.43
N HIS A 130 25.71 9.00 -33.41
CA HIS A 130 26.98 9.75 -33.41
C HIS A 130 27.77 9.51 -32.11
N ASP A 131 27.10 9.71 -30.96
CA ASP A 131 27.71 9.59 -29.63
C ASP A 131 28.31 8.19 -29.40
N ILE A 132 27.56 7.13 -29.75
CA ILE A 132 28.04 5.75 -29.60
C ILE A 132 29.25 5.51 -30.51
N ARG A 133 29.18 5.87 -31.80
CA ARG A 133 30.28 5.64 -32.73
C ARG A 133 31.56 6.34 -32.28
N SER A 134 31.47 7.62 -31.96
CA SER A 134 32.58 8.41 -31.43
C SER A 134 33.19 7.81 -30.16
N THR A 135 32.33 7.36 -29.23
CA THR A 135 32.75 6.72 -27.96
C THR A 135 33.47 5.41 -28.22
N VAL A 136 32.92 4.55 -29.08
CA VAL A 136 33.52 3.26 -29.44
C VAL A 136 34.85 3.48 -30.18
N GLU A 137 34.95 4.45 -31.07
CA GLU A 137 36.21 4.82 -31.73
C GLU A 137 37.26 5.28 -30.73
N THR A 138 36.88 6.12 -29.74
CA THR A 138 37.76 6.58 -28.67
C THR A 138 38.25 5.40 -27.82
N LEU A 139 37.35 4.53 -27.39
CA LEU A 139 37.69 3.33 -26.60
C LEU A 139 38.57 2.36 -27.42
N ASN A 140 38.32 2.21 -28.71
CA ASN A 140 39.08 1.30 -29.55
C ASN A 140 40.52 1.77 -29.79
N LYS A 141 40.78 3.09 -29.83
CA LYS A 141 42.11 3.69 -29.94
C LYS A 141 42.86 3.76 -28.61
N SER A 142 42.18 3.62 -27.51
CA SER A 142 42.73 3.70 -26.15
C SER A 142 42.92 2.30 -25.56
N ASP A 143 44.04 2.05 -24.88
CA ASP A 143 44.25 0.86 -24.08
C ASP A 143 43.50 0.94 -22.73
N SER A 144 42.78 2.04 -22.48
CA SER A 144 42.02 2.25 -21.27
C SER A 144 40.81 1.31 -21.20
N LYS A 145 40.60 0.67 -20.04
CA LYS A 145 39.40 -0.09 -19.70
C LYS A 145 38.30 0.78 -19.10
N GLU A 146 38.46 2.11 -19.12
CA GLU A 146 37.48 3.02 -18.54
C GLU A 146 36.18 3.01 -19.33
N ALA A 147 35.07 3.02 -18.60
CA ALA A 147 33.76 3.11 -19.20
C ALA A 147 33.34 4.56 -19.39
N ILE A 148 32.78 4.87 -20.53
CA ILE A 148 32.30 6.21 -20.88
C ILE A 148 30.78 6.25 -20.74
N ASN A 149 30.26 7.25 -20.01
CA ASN A 149 28.82 7.49 -19.86
C ASN A 149 28.36 8.52 -20.88
N LEU A 150 27.41 8.14 -21.71
CA LEU A 150 26.74 9.02 -22.65
C LEU A 150 25.58 9.76 -21.96
N LYS A 151 25.46 11.07 -22.23
CA LYS A 151 24.50 11.95 -21.54
C LYS A 151 23.56 12.65 -22.52
N THR A 152 22.32 12.85 -22.05
CA THR A 152 21.37 13.76 -22.70
C THR A 152 21.88 15.21 -22.63
N ARG A 153 21.21 16.10 -23.31
CA ARG A 153 21.50 17.57 -23.24
C ARG A 153 21.28 18.09 -21.79
N ALA A 154 20.37 17.50 -21.05
CA ALA A 154 20.08 17.83 -19.65
C ALA A 154 21.08 17.20 -18.65
N GLY A 155 22.09 16.46 -19.14
CA GLY A 155 23.12 15.84 -18.30
C GLY A 155 22.76 14.46 -17.71
N ASN A 156 21.59 13.90 -18.01
CA ASN A 156 21.20 12.57 -17.56
C ASN A 156 21.94 11.49 -18.35
N ASN A 157 22.55 10.54 -17.64
CA ASN A 157 23.16 9.39 -18.29
C ASN A 157 22.09 8.52 -18.95
N TYR A 158 22.30 8.13 -20.20
CA TYR A 158 21.37 7.23 -20.91
C TYR A 158 22.03 5.91 -21.35
N LEU A 159 23.33 5.88 -21.54
CA LEU A 159 24.06 4.66 -21.89
C LEU A 159 25.49 4.72 -21.32
N ARG A 160 25.99 3.58 -20.90
CA ARG A 160 27.40 3.38 -20.53
C ARG A 160 28.02 2.41 -21.52
N VAL A 161 29.14 2.79 -22.11
CA VAL A 161 29.91 1.98 -23.07
C VAL A 161 31.27 1.64 -22.47
N SER A 162 31.67 0.38 -22.54
CA SER A 162 32.98 -0.08 -22.03
C SER A 162 33.52 -1.24 -22.86
N LYS A 163 34.84 -1.46 -22.82
CA LYS A 163 35.44 -2.69 -23.31
C LYS A 163 35.23 -3.82 -22.29
N ASN A 164 34.86 -5.00 -22.75
CA ASN A 164 34.63 -6.18 -21.93
C ASN A 164 35.31 -7.44 -22.54
N GLY A 165 36.63 -7.43 -22.51
CA GLY A 165 37.41 -8.51 -23.08
C GLY A 165 37.42 -8.54 -24.60
N THR A 166 37.69 -9.71 -25.17
CA THR A 166 37.74 -9.93 -26.62
C THR A 166 36.73 -10.97 -27.09
N ARG A 167 36.20 -10.74 -28.28
CA ARG A 167 35.39 -11.72 -29.02
C ARG A 167 36.28 -12.47 -29.99
N LEU A 168 36.14 -13.80 -30.01
CA LEU A 168 36.90 -14.69 -30.87
C LEU A 168 38.41 -14.43 -30.82
N LEU A 169 38.90 -14.00 -29.62
CA LEU A 169 40.32 -13.72 -29.34
C LEU A 169 40.97 -12.57 -30.12
N ILE A 170 40.22 -11.95 -31.07
CA ILE A 170 40.80 -10.97 -32.05
C ILE A 170 40.08 -9.62 -31.98
N PHE A 171 38.77 -9.58 -31.69
CA PHE A 171 37.98 -8.35 -31.75
C PHE A 171 37.65 -7.87 -30.33
N ASP A 172 37.82 -6.57 -30.07
CA ASP A 172 37.34 -5.98 -28.81
C ASP A 172 35.83 -6.16 -28.67
N ASN A 173 35.42 -6.69 -27.50
CA ASN A 173 34.02 -6.84 -27.18
C ASN A 173 33.53 -5.58 -26.49
N MET A 174 32.56 -4.89 -27.08
CA MET A 174 31.92 -3.73 -26.49
C MET A 174 30.75 -4.17 -25.62
N SER A 175 30.67 -3.58 -24.44
CA SER A 175 29.55 -3.75 -23.52
C SER A 175 28.75 -2.46 -23.46
N TYR A 176 27.45 -2.59 -23.67
CA TYR A 176 26.49 -1.49 -23.60
C TYR A 176 25.60 -1.73 -22.38
N THR A 177 25.55 -0.77 -21.45
CA THR A 177 24.76 -0.89 -20.23
C THR A 177 23.91 0.34 -20.04
N ALA A 178 22.62 0.17 -19.95
CA ALA A 178 21.73 1.26 -19.57
C ALA A 178 21.87 1.53 -18.05
N PRO A 179 22.10 2.78 -17.62
CA PRO A 179 22.13 3.12 -16.21
C PRO A 179 20.76 2.90 -15.58
N THR A 180 20.70 2.55 -14.31
CA THR A 180 19.43 2.35 -13.61
C THR A 180 19.25 3.35 -12.48
N LYS A 181 18.00 3.75 -12.22
CA LYS A 181 17.60 4.49 -11.04
C LYS A 181 16.55 3.69 -10.25
N GLN A 182 16.47 3.95 -8.95
CA GLN A 182 15.40 3.41 -8.12
C GLN A 182 14.12 4.26 -8.27
N ALA A 183 13.02 3.63 -8.63
CA ALA A 183 11.70 4.23 -8.54
C ALA A 183 11.25 4.17 -7.08
N ILE A 184 11.00 5.32 -6.46
CA ILE A 184 10.68 5.44 -5.04
C ILE A 184 9.31 6.05 -4.81
N VAL A 185 8.61 5.54 -3.79
CA VAL A 185 7.36 6.09 -3.26
C VAL A 185 7.53 6.51 -1.80
N LYS A 186 6.71 7.45 -1.36
CA LYS A 186 6.60 7.83 0.06
C LYS A 186 5.12 8.00 0.41
N PRO A 187 4.39 6.90 0.63
CA PRO A 187 2.95 6.95 0.89
C PRO A 187 2.65 7.59 2.25
N LYS A 188 1.47 8.20 2.39
CA LYS A 188 0.99 8.77 3.67
C LYS A 188 0.45 7.71 4.63
N LEU A 189 0.10 6.53 4.13
CA LEU A 189 -0.47 5.40 4.87
C LEU A 189 0.35 4.15 4.59
N ASP A 190 0.30 3.17 5.48
CA ASP A 190 0.82 1.84 5.18
C ASP A 190 0.14 1.30 3.94
N THR A 191 0.93 1.00 2.93
CA THR A 191 0.44 0.73 1.58
C THR A 191 1.11 -0.49 1.00
N LYS A 192 0.31 -1.37 0.40
CA LYS A 192 0.77 -2.48 -0.41
C LYS A 192 0.51 -2.17 -1.88
N TYR A 193 1.55 -2.19 -2.69
CA TYR A 193 1.48 -2.04 -4.14
C TYR A 193 1.61 -3.40 -4.81
N GLU A 194 0.73 -3.69 -5.76
CA GLU A 194 0.80 -4.86 -6.64
C GLU A 194 0.81 -4.38 -8.09
N PHE A 195 1.83 -4.76 -8.84
CA PHE A 195 2.01 -4.40 -10.26
C PHE A 195 2.78 -5.49 -11.01
N LYS A 196 2.90 -5.35 -12.32
CA LYS A 196 3.76 -6.23 -13.12
C LYS A 196 5.09 -5.55 -13.38
N ASP A 197 6.17 -6.29 -13.23
CA ASP A 197 7.54 -5.88 -13.47
C ASP A 197 8.23 -7.01 -14.26
N GLY A 198 8.62 -6.77 -15.49
CA GLY A 198 9.14 -7.81 -16.40
C GLY A 198 8.16 -8.95 -16.65
N GLY A 199 6.87 -8.65 -16.80
CA GLY A 199 5.80 -9.64 -16.98
C GLY A 199 5.46 -10.45 -15.72
N LYS A 200 6.22 -10.30 -14.62
CA LYS A 200 6.00 -10.99 -13.34
C LYS A 200 5.22 -10.12 -12.37
N LYS A 201 4.31 -10.73 -11.61
CA LYS A 201 3.62 -10.03 -10.53
C LYS A 201 4.63 -9.69 -9.42
N LYS A 202 4.68 -8.41 -9.04
CA LYS A 202 5.50 -7.88 -7.95
C LYS A 202 4.61 -7.27 -6.89
N THR A 203 4.98 -7.49 -5.64
CA THR A 203 4.32 -6.91 -4.48
C THR A 203 5.36 -6.15 -3.66
N VAL A 204 5.04 -4.90 -3.31
CA VAL A 204 5.88 -4.04 -2.46
C VAL A 204 5.05 -3.50 -1.32
N ILE A 205 5.54 -3.65 -0.10
CA ILE A 205 4.95 -3.08 1.12
C ILE A 205 5.74 -1.83 1.46
N ALA A 206 5.05 -0.72 1.63
CA ALA A 206 5.62 0.57 1.97
C ALA A 206 4.96 1.13 3.22
N ASP A 207 5.75 1.38 4.24
CA ASP A 207 5.29 1.97 5.49
C ASP A 207 4.95 3.46 5.32
N ALA A 208 4.01 3.93 6.11
CA ALA A 208 3.59 5.33 6.12
C ALA A 208 4.77 6.29 6.33
N ASN A 209 4.86 7.30 5.49
CA ASN A 209 5.88 8.36 5.52
C ASN A 209 7.34 7.88 5.34
N LYS A 210 7.58 6.60 5.00
CA LYS A 210 8.92 6.08 4.68
C LYS A 210 9.11 5.98 3.16
N THR A 211 10.34 6.29 2.74
CA THR A 211 10.73 6.12 1.34
C THR A 211 10.98 4.64 1.05
N THR A 212 10.25 4.09 0.08
CA THR A 212 10.32 2.68 -0.30
C THR A 212 10.61 2.56 -1.79
N SER A 213 11.51 1.65 -2.18
CA SER A 213 11.82 1.39 -3.59
C SER A 213 10.83 0.40 -4.19
N LEU A 214 10.27 0.75 -5.33
CA LEU A 214 9.44 -0.16 -6.14
C LEU A 214 10.27 -1.07 -7.05
N GLY A 215 11.50 -0.66 -7.35
CA GLY A 215 12.41 -1.40 -8.22
C GLY A 215 13.48 -0.50 -8.83
N ARG A 216 14.32 -1.11 -9.66
CA ARG A 216 15.33 -0.39 -10.47
C ARG A 216 14.95 -0.50 -11.93
N TYR A 217 14.94 0.62 -12.62
CA TYR A 217 14.52 0.73 -14.00
C TYR A 217 15.57 1.49 -14.83
N ILE A 218 15.67 1.17 -16.11
CA ILE A 218 16.51 1.90 -17.08
C ILE A 218 15.85 3.22 -17.50
N PRO A 219 16.57 4.14 -18.20
CA PRO A 219 15.99 5.41 -18.63
C PRO A 219 14.72 5.24 -19.45
N GLY A 220 13.66 5.94 -19.03
CA GLY A 220 12.36 5.84 -19.70
C GLY A 220 11.29 6.71 -19.03
N ILE A 221 10.10 6.71 -19.65
CA ILE A 221 8.87 7.28 -19.12
C ILE A 221 7.91 6.12 -18.88
N TYR A 222 7.64 5.84 -17.62
CA TYR A 222 6.89 4.66 -17.22
C TYR A 222 5.47 5.03 -16.79
N SER A 223 4.52 4.19 -17.18
CA SER A 223 3.13 4.19 -16.70
C SER A 223 2.74 2.74 -16.48
N ILE A 224 2.84 2.28 -15.24
CA ILE A 224 2.65 0.88 -14.87
C ILE A 224 1.30 0.73 -14.19
N ASP A 225 0.42 -0.10 -14.74
CA ASP A 225 -0.85 -0.43 -14.12
C ASP A 225 -0.62 -1.15 -12.78
N ALA A 226 -1.26 -0.65 -11.74
CA ALA A 226 -1.04 -1.13 -10.38
C ALA A 226 -2.34 -1.18 -9.56
N LYS A 227 -2.30 -2.01 -8.52
CA LYS A 227 -3.25 -1.99 -7.41
C LYS A 227 -2.55 -1.47 -6.17
N LYS A 228 -3.22 -0.57 -5.48
CA LYS A 228 -2.81 -0.01 -4.18
C LYS A 228 -3.79 -0.50 -3.14
N GLU A 229 -3.32 -1.08 -2.05
CA GLU A 229 -4.12 -1.55 -0.94
C GLU A 229 -3.69 -0.82 0.34
N THR A 230 -4.65 -0.25 1.06
CA THR A 230 -4.49 0.44 2.33
C THR A 230 -5.56 -0.02 3.31
N GLU A 231 -5.55 0.48 4.54
CA GLU A 231 -6.63 0.23 5.53
C GLU A 231 -8.03 0.69 5.06
N TYR A 232 -8.11 1.57 4.06
CA TYR A 232 -9.37 2.09 3.50
C TYR A 232 -9.88 1.30 2.30
N GLY A 233 -9.09 0.40 1.74
CA GLY A 233 -9.50 -0.46 0.63
C GLY A 233 -8.43 -0.64 -0.45
N THR A 234 -8.90 -1.18 -1.57
CA THR A 234 -8.07 -1.45 -2.75
C THR A 234 -8.42 -0.48 -3.88
N PHE A 235 -7.41 0.13 -4.46
CA PHE A 235 -7.49 1.12 -5.53
C PHE A 235 -6.81 0.59 -6.78
N SER A 236 -7.43 0.79 -7.93
CA SER A 236 -6.81 0.54 -9.22
C SER A 236 -6.31 1.85 -9.81
N GLY A 237 -5.16 1.82 -10.47
CA GLY A 237 -4.57 3.01 -11.04
C GLY A 237 -3.20 2.73 -11.64
N GLN A 238 -2.36 3.75 -11.69
CA GLN A 238 -1.06 3.68 -12.33
C GLN A 238 0.03 4.30 -11.45
N LEU A 239 1.21 3.70 -11.51
CA LEU A 239 2.45 4.22 -10.99
C LEU A 239 3.19 4.90 -12.16
N LYS A 240 3.36 6.22 -12.11
CA LYS A 240 3.99 7.00 -13.20
C LYS A 240 5.29 7.60 -12.71
N PHE A 241 6.36 7.44 -13.51
CA PHE A 241 7.64 8.06 -13.23
C PHE A 241 8.43 8.32 -14.51
N ASP A 242 9.24 9.36 -14.47
CA ASP A 242 9.94 9.87 -15.63
C ASP A 242 11.39 10.17 -15.28
N PHE A 243 12.31 9.49 -15.93
CA PHE A 243 13.73 9.62 -15.69
C PHE A 243 14.31 11.01 -15.98
N ARG A 244 13.63 11.84 -16.74
CA ARG A 244 14.03 13.23 -17.01
C ARG A 244 14.11 14.06 -15.73
N TYR A 245 13.20 13.76 -14.77
CA TYR A 245 13.07 14.49 -13.50
C TYR A 245 13.74 13.80 -12.31
N GLY A 246 14.41 12.66 -12.55
CA GLY A 246 15.08 11.91 -11.48
C GLY A 246 16.33 12.64 -10.96
N LYS A 247 16.49 12.66 -9.63
CA LYS A 247 17.68 13.22 -8.95
C LYS A 247 18.62 12.11 -8.52
N GLY A 248 19.92 12.25 -8.87
CA GLY A 248 20.91 11.23 -8.52
C GLY A 248 20.51 9.83 -9.02
N ASN A 249 20.45 8.86 -8.10
CA ASN A 249 20.10 7.47 -8.39
C ASN A 249 18.63 7.11 -8.16
N THR A 250 17.77 8.08 -7.94
CA THR A 250 16.33 7.88 -7.66
C THR A 250 15.44 8.65 -8.62
N VAL A 251 14.22 8.17 -8.79
CA VAL A 251 13.12 8.87 -9.45
C VAL A 251 11.87 8.71 -8.58
N GLU A 252 11.20 9.83 -8.32
CA GLU A 252 9.94 9.82 -7.58
C GLU A 252 8.82 9.30 -8.46
N VAL A 253 7.98 8.44 -7.88
CA VAL A 253 6.81 7.88 -8.53
C VAL A 253 5.60 8.73 -8.18
N ASN A 254 4.89 9.17 -9.20
CA ASN A 254 3.60 9.81 -9.07
C ASN A 254 2.51 8.72 -9.05
N GLU A 255 1.76 8.68 -7.95
CA GLU A 255 0.65 7.75 -7.74
C GLU A 255 -0.62 8.33 -8.38
N ASN A 256 -1.16 7.64 -9.38
CA ASN A 256 -2.41 8.01 -10.04
C ASN A 256 -3.45 6.91 -9.86
N PHE A 257 -4.12 6.91 -8.71
CA PHE A 257 -5.13 5.92 -8.35
C PHE A 257 -6.55 6.53 -8.29
N ASN A 258 -7.56 5.70 -8.52
CA ASN A 258 -8.96 6.08 -8.43
C ASN A 258 -9.38 6.13 -6.95
N GLU A 259 -9.00 7.22 -6.28
CA GLU A 259 -9.23 7.46 -4.86
C GLU A 259 -9.86 8.82 -4.62
N ALA A 260 -10.71 8.91 -3.60
CA ALA A 260 -11.36 10.15 -3.20
C ALA A 260 -11.23 10.40 -1.70
N LEU A 261 -11.03 11.65 -1.32
CA LEU A 261 -11.08 12.11 0.06
C LEU A 261 -12.46 12.72 0.33
N LEU A 262 -12.95 12.56 1.56
CA LEU A 262 -14.25 13.05 1.99
C LEU A 262 -14.09 13.96 3.21
N THR A 263 -14.69 15.15 3.18
CA THR A 263 -14.89 15.98 4.37
C THR A 263 -16.30 15.79 4.91
N VAL A 264 -16.50 15.99 6.21
CA VAL A 264 -17.83 15.89 6.85
C VAL A 264 -18.16 17.20 7.53
N LYS A 265 -19.37 17.73 7.29
CA LYS A 265 -19.93 18.87 7.96
C LYS A 265 -21.11 18.42 8.82
N LEU A 266 -21.09 18.78 10.11
CA LEU A 266 -22.16 18.45 11.05
C LEU A 266 -23.01 19.70 11.31
N LYS A 267 -24.32 19.55 11.21
CA LYS A 267 -25.35 20.47 11.65
C LYS A 267 -26.04 19.90 12.89
N GLY A 268 -26.80 20.73 13.63
CA GLY A 268 -27.59 20.27 14.77
C GLY A 268 -26.77 19.69 15.92
N LYS A 269 -25.58 20.24 16.19
CA LYS A 269 -24.64 19.69 17.17
C LYS A 269 -24.35 20.64 18.34
N SER A 270 -25.12 21.73 18.49
CA SER A 270 -24.88 22.79 19.48
C SER A 270 -24.84 22.26 20.90
N ASP A 271 -25.77 21.38 21.24
CA ASP A 271 -26.03 20.87 22.57
C ASP A 271 -25.34 19.52 22.85
N LEU A 272 -24.59 19.03 21.89
CA LEU A 272 -23.76 17.84 22.05
C LEU A 272 -22.38 18.17 22.61
N ASP A 273 -21.86 17.30 23.44
CA ASP A 273 -20.47 17.39 23.93
C ASP A 273 -19.48 17.33 22.76
N LYS A 274 -18.75 18.40 22.58
CA LYS A 274 -17.77 18.58 21.49
C LYS A 274 -16.71 17.48 21.47
N ASN A 275 -16.35 16.94 22.62
CA ASN A 275 -15.35 15.87 22.72
C ASN A 275 -15.91 14.48 22.37
N SER A 276 -17.22 14.32 22.39
CA SER A 276 -17.92 13.07 22.07
C SER A 276 -18.15 12.89 20.58
N LEU A 277 -18.03 13.96 19.78
CA LEU A 277 -18.36 13.94 18.36
C LEU A 277 -17.45 12.98 17.58
N LYS A 278 -18.07 12.02 16.91
CA LYS A 278 -17.44 11.04 16.03
C LYS A 278 -18.13 11.01 14.69
N VAL A 279 -17.38 10.62 13.67
CA VAL A 279 -17.88 10.27 12.35
C VAL A 279 -17.69 8.77 12.18
N GLU A 280 -18.68 8.10 11.64
CA GLU A 280 -18.62 6.70 11.26
C GLU A 280 -18.70 6.61 9.74
N ILE A 281 -17.66 6.05 9.12
CA ILE A 281 -17.58 5.88 7.68
C ILE A 281 -17.26 4.42 7.40
N ASN A 282 -18.15 3.73 6.66
CA ASN A 282 -18.06 2.29 6.40
C ASN A 282 -17.79 1.51 7.70
N ASP A 283 -18.62 1.76 8.73
CA ASP A 283 -18.57 1.13 10.06
C ASP A 283 -17.30 1.45 10.90
N LYS A 284 -16.40 2.28 10.39
CA LYS A 284 -15.21 2.72 11.13
C LYS A 284 -15.47 4.07 11.81
N GLN A 285 -15.42 4.08 13.13
CA GLN A 285 -15.59 5.30 13.92
C GLN A 285 -14.28 6.08 14.07
N MET A 286 -14.34 7.37 13.84
CA MET A 286 -13.21 8.30 13.95
C MET A 286 -13.65 9.58 14.67
N LYS A 287 -12.71 10.21 15.39
CA LYS A 287 -12.97 11.51 16.00
C LYS A 287 -13.32 12.55 14.92
N TYR A 288 -14.42 13.30 15.12
CA TYR A 288 -14.81 14.37 14.21
C TYR A 288 -13.84 15.55 14.28
N SER A 289 -13.51 16.08 13.11
CA SER A 289 -12.84 17.38 12.94
C SER A 289 -13.37 18.03 11.66
N ARG A 290 -13.72 19.32 11.74
CA ARG A 290 -14.31 20.07 10.62
C ARG A 290 -13.39 20.18 9.40
N SER A 291 -12.09 20.22 9.62
CA SER A 291 -11.08 20.39 8.56
C SER A 291 -10.41 19.07 8.16
N ARG A 292 -10.83 17.94 8.74
CA ARG A 292 -10.22 16.65 8.45
C ARG A 292 -10.78 16.07 7.14
N GLU A 293 -9.86 15.67 6.27
CA GLU A 293 -10.16 14.78 5.16
C GLU A 293 -10.11 13.34 5.62
N TYR A 294 -11.15 12.60 5.35
CA TYR A 294 -11.29 11.17 5.66
C TYR A 294 -11.05 10.35 4.40
N GLY A 295 -10.39 9.22 4.52
CA GLY A 295 -10.04 8.36 3.40
C GLY A 295 -8.51 8.23 3.23
N PRO A 296 -8.06 7.85 2.01
CA PRO A 296 -8.82 7.81 0.74
C PRO A 296 -9.81 6.66 0.63
N TYR A 297 -10.91 6.84 -0.10
CA TYR A 297 -11.89 5.80 -0.41
C TYR A 297 -11.90 5.46 -1.90
N PRO A 298 -12.10 4.17 -2.27
CA PRO A 298 -12.16 3.75 -3.67
C PRO A 298 -13.37 4.33 -4.37
N GLN A 299 -13.16 4.98 -5.52
CA GLN A 299 -14.25 5.50 -6.37
C GLN A 299 -15.07 4.40 -7.07
N THR A 300 -14.84 3.14 -6.72
CA THR A 300 -15.55 1.97 -7.26
C THR A 300 -16.58 1.38 -6.30
N LYS A 301 -16.67 1.92 -5.06
CA LYS A 301 -17.57 1.43 -4.01
C LYS A 301 -18.32 2.59 -3.38
N ASP A 302 -19.60 2.34 -3.04
CA ASP A 302 -20.38 3.28 -2.25
C ASP A 302 -19.77 3.44 -0.86
N VAL A 303 -19.92 4.64 -0.29
CA VAL A 303 -19.43 4.97 1.06
C VAL A 303 -20.61 5.38 1.92
N THR A 304 -20.77 4.73 3.08
CA THR A 304 -21.78 5.11 4.07
C THR A 304 -21.17 6.04 5.11
N VAL A 305 -21.89 7.09 5.48
CA VAL A 305 -21.41 8.09 6.42
C VAL A 305 -22.53 8.42 7.41
N SER A 306 -22.23 8.37 8.71
CA SER A 306 -23.08 8.88 9.80
C SER A 306 -22.23 9.56 10.86
N ALA A 307 -22.83 10.25 11.80
CA ALA A 307 -22.14 10.86 12.92
C ALA A 307 -22.81 10.50 14.25
N LEU A 308 -22.02 10.52 15.31
CA LEU A 308 -22.42 10.27 16.68
C LEU A 308 -21.97 11.43 17.57
N GLY A 309 -22.79 11.74 18.57
CA GLY A 309 -22.49 12.70 19.61
C GLY A 309 -23.21 12.34 20.90
N LYS A 310 -22.80 12.88 22.04
CA LYS A 310 -23.44 12.62 23.33
C LYS A 310 -23.97 13.91 23.96
N ALA A 311 -25.12 13.78 24.60
CA ALA A 311 -25.65 14.80 25.51
C ALA A 311 -26.19 14.09 26.75
N LYS A 312 -25.87 14.60 27.95
CA LYS A 312 -26.35 14.04 29.25
C LYS A 312 -26.23 12.51 29.33
N GLY A 313 -25.17 11.90 28.74
CA GLY A 313 -24.90 10.44 28.76
C GLY A 313 -25.53 9.63 27.63
N LYS A 314 -26.57 10.12 26.97
CA LYS A 314 -27.22 9.47 25.79
C LYS A 314 -26.37 9.73 24.54
N THR A 315 -26.28 8.73 23.68
CA THR A 315 -25.65 8.84 22.36
C THR A 315 -26.73 9.09 21.31
N PHE A 316 -26.55 10.16 20.55
CA PHE A 316 -27.36 10.52 19.38
C PHE A 316 -26.63 10.19 18.11
N ARG A 317 -27.38 9.83 17.06
CA ARG A 317 -26.84 9.47 15.74
C ARG A 317 -27.59 10.21 14.65
N THR A 318 -26.87 10.71 13.66
CA THR A 318 -27.51 11.22 12.43
C THR A 318 -28.04 10.09 11.58
N GLU A 319 -28.93 10.38 10.65
CA GLU A 319 -29.25 9.45 9.59
C GLU A 319 -27.98 9.04 8.82
N THR A 320 -27.94 7.78 8.38
CA THR A 320 -26.84 7.28 7.55
C THR A 320 -27.03 7.73 6.11
N LYS A 321 -26.07 8.47 5.59
CA LYS A 321 -26.03 8.93 4.20
C LYS A 321 -25.14 8.01 3.37
N THR A 322 -25.66 7.51 2.25
CA THR A 322 -24.86 6.74 1.28
C THR A 322 -24.41 7.65 0.15
N ILE A 323 -23.09 7.76 -0.05
CA ILE A 323 -22.47 8.46 -1.17
C ILE A 323 -22.16 7.40 -2.23
N LYS A 324 -22.76 7.53 -3.40
CA LYS A 324 -22.55 6.59 -4.49
C LYS A 324 -21.13 6.68 -5.05
N ALA A 325 -20.57 5.57 -5.48
CA ALA A 325 -19.22 5.48 -6.04
C ALA A 325 -18.95 6.52 -7.15
N ARG A 326 -19.92 6.70 -8.07
CA ARG A 326 -19.84 7.68 -9.17
C ARG A 326 -19.76 9.15 -8.71
N ASP A 327 -20.24 9.44 -7.50
CA ASP A 327 -20.32 10.80 -6.95
C ASP A 327 -19.12 11.12 -6.03
N LEU A 328 -18.32 10.09 -5.60
CA LEU A 328 -17.18 10.22 -4.69
C LEU A 328 -16.13 11.06 -5.41
N GLY A 329 -15.81 11.50 -6.24
CA GLY A 329 -14.80 12.44 -6.77
C GLY A 329 -15.35 13.85 -6.93
N ASN A 330 -16.69 13.98 -6.98
CA ASN A 330 -17.37 15.24 -7.19
C ASN A 330 -17.92 15.83 -5.90
N ILE A 331 -18.22 14.98 -4.90
CA ILE A 331 -18.72 15.39 -3.58
C ILE A 331 -17.56 15.46 -2.59
N ASN A 332 -17.03 16.65 -2.39
CA ASN A 332 -15.95 16.85 -1.44
C ASN A 332 -16.43 16.95 0.03
N SER A 333 -17.74 17.05 0.29
CA SER A 333 -18.28 17.24 1.64
C SER A 333 -19.63 16.54 1.84
N ALA A 334 -19.70 15.62 2.79
CA ALA A 334 -20.94 15.07 3.32
C ALA A 334 -21.52 16.00 4.39
N VAL A 335 -22.74 16.45 4.22
CA VAL A 335 -23.47 17.20 5.25
C VAL A 335 -24.37 16.22 5.99
N LEU A 336 -24.15 16.09 7.31
CA LEU A 336 -24.93 15.25 8.21
C LEU A 336 -25.61 16.16 9.23
N GLU A 337 -26.82 15.86 9.61
CA GLU A 337 -27.63 16.68 10.48
C GLU A 337 -28.17 15.82 11.63
N PHE A 338 -27.93 16.28 12.85
CA PHE A 338 -28.56 15.70 14.04
C PHE A 338 -29.97 16.29 14.17
N ASP A 339 -30.85 15.53 14.76
CA ASP A 339 -32.18 15.99 15.13
C ASP A 339 -32.05 16.89 16.38
N ASP A 340 -32.10 18.20 16.15
CA ASP A 340 -31.96 19.20 17.21
C ASP A 340 -33.12 19.13 18.18
N GLU A 341 -34.35 18.83 17.72
CA GLU A 341 -35.56 18.74 18.55
C GLU A 341 -35.44 17.53 19.49
N GLU A 342 -35.09 16.34 18.98
CA GLU A 342 -34.86 15.15 19.83
C GLU A 342 -33.78 15.39 20.90
N ILE A 343 -32.72 16.12 20.58
CA ILE A 343 -31.62 16.41 21.51
C ILE A 343 -32.10 17.39 22.58
N SER A 344 -32.76 18.47 22.18
CA SER A 344 -33.28 19.51 23.10
C SER A 344 -34.30 18.94 24.07
N ASP A 345 -35.29 18.20 23.56
CA ASP A 345 -36.33 17.56 24.38
C ASP A 345 -35.71 16.63 25.44
N TYR A 346 -34.75 15.81 25.02
CA TYR A 346 -34.04 14.91 25.96
C TYR A 346 -33.28 15.66 27.05
N ILE A 347 -32.63 16.77 26.70
CA ILE A 347 -31.89 17.59 27.67
C ILE A 347 -32.85 18.24 28.64
N GLU A 348 -33.97 18.81 28.16
CA GLU A 348 -35.00 19.43 28.99
C GLU A 348 -35.62 18.41 29.96
N GLU A 349 -35.95 17.20 29.46
CA GLU A 349 -36.47 16.12 30.31
C GLU A 349 -35.45 15.76 31.42
N LYS A 350 -34.17 15.60 31.10
CA LYS A 350 -33.13 15.26 32.08
C LYS A 350 -32.87 16.39 33.07
N GLU A 351 -32.92 17.63 32.65
CA GLU A 351 -32.79 18.79 33.55
C GLU A 351 -34.02 18.91 34.48
N ALA A 352 -35.20 18.63 34.00
CA ALA A 352 -36.41 18.58 34.84
C ALA A 352 -36.32 17.46 35.89
N GLU A 353 -35.86 16.25 35.49
CA GLU A 353 -35.61 15.13 36.41
C GLU A 353 -34.57 15.51 37.48
N GLU A 354 -33.41 16.07 37.07
CA GLU A 354 -32.34 16.51 37.97
C GLU A 354 -32.84 17.59 38.95
N ASN A 355 -33.60 18.56 38.48
CA ASN A 355 -34.16 19.65 39.29
C ASN A 355 -35.23 19.11 40.27
N SER A 356 -36.08 18.19 39.84
CA SER A 356 -37.07 17.53 40.71
C SER A 356 -36.38 16.75 41.81
N LEU A 357 -35.36 15.96 41.51
CA LEU A 357 -34.56 15.21 42.46
C LEU A 357 -33.87 16.15 43.46
N LYS A 358 -33.23 17.24 43.01
CA LYS A 358 -32.62 18.25 43.89
C LYS A 358 -33.62 18.92 44.82
N THR A 359 -34.82 19.20 44.34
CA THR A 359 -35.90 19.77 45.15
C THR A 359 -36.33 18.81 46.22
N LYS A 360 -36.57 17.51 45.87
CA LYS A 360 -36.93 16.45 46.79
C LYS A 360 -35.86 16.28 47.88
N LEU A 361 -34.57 16.22 47.49
CA LEU A 361 -33.45 16.13 48.42
C LEU A 361 -33.31 17.37 49.32
N SER A 362 -33.51 18.58 48.77
CA SER A 362 -33.46 19.80 49.58
C SER A 362 -34.52 19.81 50.65
N HIS A 363 -35.75 19.40 50.36
CA HIS A 363 -36.80 19.25 51.37
C HIS A 363 -36.44 18.18 52.41
N PHE A 364 -35.93 17.04 51.97
CA PHE A 364 -35.50 15.99 52.86
C PHE A 364 -34.39 16.47 53.81
N PHE A 365 -33.30 17.03 53.29
CA PHE A 365 -32.17 17.44 54.16
C PHE A 365 -32.46 18.66 55.02
N ASN A 366 -33.36 19.54 54.63
CA ASN A 366 -33.85 20.62 55.52
C ASN A 366 -34.59 20.03 56.69
N ASN A 367 -35.52 19.10 56.48
CA ASN A 367 -36.27 18.46 57.55
C ASN A 367 -35.35 17.58 58.40
N TYR A 368 -34.42 16.81 57.81
CA TYR A 368 -33.41 16.06 58.52
C TYR A 368 -32.55 16.95 59.40
N SER A 369 -32.09 18.09 58.89
CA SER A 369 -31.29 19.11 59.61
C SER A 369 -32.03 19.57 60.88
N LEU A 370 -33.28 19.99 60.75
CA LEU A 370 -34.09 20.46 61.87
C LEU A 370 -34.32 19.36 62.89
N THR A 371 -34.61 18.16 62.43
CA THR A 371 -34.91 17.04 63.31
C THR A 371 -33.69 16.48 64.00
N LEU A 372 -32.56 16.38 63.28
CA LEU A 372 -31.26 15.93 63.86
C LEU A 372 -30.81 16.92 64.97
N ASN A 373 -30.82 18.24 64.68
CA ASN A 373 -30.43 19.22 65.68
C ASN A 373 -31.37 19.23 66.89
N SER A 374 -32.68 18.97 66.72
CA SER A 374 -33.62 18.77 67.79
C SER A 374 -33.35 17.49 68.57
N ALA A 375 -33.02 16.40 67.90
CA ALA A 375 -32.67 15.10 68.55
C ALA A 375 -31.40 15.26 69.39
N ILE A 376 -30.37 15.93 68.89
CA ILE A 376 -29.13 16.23 69.60
C ILE A 376 -29.44 17.06 70.87
N SER A 377 -30.23 18.15 70.74
CA SER A 377 -30.54 19.04 71.89
C SER A 377 -31.37 18.38 72.95
N GLN A 378 -32.20 17.37 72.61
CA GLN A 378 -33.07 16.64 73.55
C GLN A 378 -32.51 15.28 73.99
N GLY A 379 -31.40 14.85 73.42
CA GLY A 379 -30.85 13.49 73.67
C GLY A 379 -31.80 12.39 73.20
N ASN A 380 -32.69 12.65 72.27
CA ASN A 380 -33.73 11.73 71.84
C ASN A 380 -33.55 11.27 70.38
N PHE A 381 -32.95 10.08 70.22
CA PHE A 381 -32.66 9.49 68.86
C PHE A 381 -33.95 9.18 68.09
N ASN A 382 -35.06 8.85 68.76
CA ASN A 382 -36.31 8.48 68.10
C ASN A 382 -36.86 9.59 67.17
N LEU A 383 -36.50 10.85 67.39
CA LEU A 383 -36.92 11.96 66.56
C LEU A 383 -36.33 11.84 65.15
N VAL A 384 -35.06 11.47 65.04
CA VAL A 384 -34.33 11.42 63.74
C VAL A 384 -34.34 10.03 63.11
N SER A 385 -34.68 8.97 63.86
CA SER A 385 -34.63 7.58 63.39
C SER A 385 -35.42 7.33 62.10
N THR A 386 -36.52 8.03 61.89
CA THR A 386 -37.38 7.89 60.70
C THR A 386 -36.70 8.34 59.39
N PHE A 387 -35.69 9.18 59.48
CA PHE A 387 -34.87 9.61 58.33
C PHE A 387 -33.76 8.62 57.98
N LEU A 388 -33.51 7.63 58.82
CA LEU A 388 -32.40 6.70 58.69
C LEU A 388 -32.96 5.30 58.36
N LYS A 389 -32.30 4.60 57.47
CA LYS A 389 -32.62 3.20 57.17
C LYS A 389 -32.23 2.31 58.34
N ASP A 390 -33.17 1.54 58.83
CA ASP A 390 -32.94 0.65 60.00
C ASP A 390 -31.68 -0.20 59.80
N LYS A 391 -30.84 -0.26 60.85
CA LYS A 391 -29.58 -1.03 60.91
C LYS A 391 -28.51 -0.61 59.90
N SER A 392 -28.66 0.46 59.17
CA SER A 392 -27.65 1.03 58.26
C SER A 392 -26.42 1.54 59.04
N SER A 393 -25.32 1.87 58.30
CA SER A 393 -24.11 2.42 58.90
C SER A 393 -24.38 3.75 59.60
N ILE A 394 -25.10 4.65 58.92
CA ILE A 394 -25.45 5.97 59.47
C ILE A 394 -26.44 5.88 60.64
N TYR A 395 -27.38 4.92 60.59
CA TYR A 395 -28.30 4.69 61.73
C TYR A 395 -27.50 4.37 62.99
N LYS A 396 -26.64 3.34 62.96
CA LYS A 396 -25.80 2.95 64.07
C LYS A 396 -24.85 4.04 64.54
N MET A 397 -24.29 4.79 63.61
CA MET A 397 -23.37 5.89 63.91
C MET A 397 -24.08 6.97 64.72
N ILE A 398 -25.28 7.40 64.33
CA ILE A 398 -26.04 8.47 65.00
C ILE A 398 -26.63 7.95 66.30
N GLU A 399 -27.17 6.73 66.36
CA GLU A 399 -27.71 6.11 67.55
C GLU A 399 -26.66 6.05 68.72
N ASN A 400 -25.46 5.58 68.37
CA ASN A 400 -24.38 5.42 69.36
C ASN A 400 -23.71 6.74 69.78
N ASN A 401 -23.75 7.77 68.93
CA ASN A 401 -22.99 9.02 69.11
C ASN A 401 -23.88 10.27 69.08
N LEU A 402 -25.18 10.18 69.30
CA LEU A 402 -26.12 11.31 69.16
C LEU A 402 -25.65 12.54 69.92
N ASN A 403 -25.25 12.42 71.18
CA ASN A 403 -24.81 13.52 72.03
C ASN A 403 -23.46 14.14 71.64
N HIS A 404 -22.72 13.49 70.74
CA HIS A 404 -21.42 13.92 70.20
C HIS A 404 -21.52 14.25 68.69
N SER A 405 -22.70 14.15 68.09
CA SER A 405 -22.93 14.48 66.72
C SER A 405 -22.79 15.98 66.46
N ALA A 406 -22.12 16.35 65.40
CA ALA A 406 -22.01 17.72 64.97
C ALA A 406 -23.35 18.25 64.49
N ALA A 407 -23.60 19.56 64.72
CA ALA A 407 -24.78 20.20 64.14
C ALA A 407 -24.71 20.16 62.60
N PHE A 408 -25.89 19.99 62.01
CA PHE A 408 -26.07 19.95 60.55
C PHE A 408 -26.99 21.09 60.15
N ILE A 409 -26.37 22.20 59.62
CA ILE A 409 -27.11 23.49 59.48
C ILE A 409 -27.03 23.93 57.99
N ASN A 410 -28.12 24.45 57.49
CA ASN A 410 -28.23 25.03 56.16
C ASN A 410 -27.71 24.12 55.04
N PRO A 411 -28.29 22.91 54.90
CA PRO A 411 -27.85 21.98 53.85
C PRO A 411 -28.19 22.48 52.46
N GLN A 412 -27.21 22.33 51.54
CA GLN A 412 -27.34 22.67 50.16
C GLN A 412 -26.92 21.51 49.28
N ILE A 413 -27.73 21.12 48.30
CA ILE A 413 -27.43 20.00 47.41
C ILE A 413 -26.47 20.48 46.33
N ILE A 414 -25.24 19.98 46.37
CA ILE A 414 -24.21 20.28 45.34
C ILE A 414 -24.43 19.43 44.12
N SER A 415 -24.59 18.12 44.28
CA SER A 415 -24.85 17.19 43.18
C SER A 415 -25.76 16.05 43.68
N ALA A 416 -26.55 15.50 42.76
CA ALA A 416 -27.40 14.34 43.02
C ALA A 416 -27.42 13.44 41.77
N SER A 417 -27.46 12.12 42.00
CA SER A 417 -27.69 11.11 40.98
C SER A 417 -28.52 9.97 41.56
N GLN A 418 -29.42 9.44 40.72
CA GLN A 418 -30.26 8.31 41.09
C GLN A 418 -30.00 7.13 40.17
N GLN A 419 -29.77 5.97 40.72
CA GLN A 419 -29.67 4.69 40.00
C GLN A 419 -30.60 3.69 40.60
N GLY A 420 -31.74 3.43 39.96
CA GLY A 420 -32.79 2.61 40.51
C GLY A 420 -33.29 3.22 41.83
N ASN A 421 -33.18 2.49 42.94
CA ASN A 421 -33.63 2.90 44.24
C ASN A 421 -32.57 3.62 45.10
N THR A 422 -31.33 3.69 44.60
CA THR A 422 -30.21 4.32 45.30
C THR A 422 -29.98 5.72 44.78
N ILE A 423 -29.93 6.67 45.71
CA ILE A 423 -29.63 8.08 45.43
C ILE A 423 -28.31 8.44 46.08
N ASN A 424 -27.36 8.89 45.29
CA ASN A 424 -26.09 9.43 45.80
C ASN A 424 -26.12 10.95 45.67
N THR A 425 -25.78 11.65 46.73
CA THR A 425 -25.80 13.11 46.75
C THR A 425 -24.64 13.70 47.56
N LYS A 426 -24.09 14.82 47.09
CA LYS A 426 -23.17 15.64 47.87
C LYS A 426 -23.91 16.81 48.47
N VAL A 427 -23.81 16.94 49.76
CA VAL A 427 -24.48 18.01 50.51
C VAL A 427 -23.43 18.87 51.21
N GLN A 428 -23.49 20.13 50.97
CA GLN A 428 -22.73 21.14 51.74
C GLN A 428 -23.57 21.60 52.88
N HIS A 429 -23.02 21.63 54.09
CA HIS A 429 -23.69 22.10 55.31
C HIS A 429 -22.71 22.83 56.22
N LEU A 430 -23.23 23.58 57.19
CA LEU A 430 -22.44 24.16 58.25
C LEU A 430 -22.39 23.19 59.44
N ASN A 431 -21.21 23.01 60.02
CA ASN A 431 -21.01 22.27 61.27
C ASN A 431 -21.22 23.18 62.47
N SER A 432 -21.09 22.63 63.72
CA SER A 432 -21.25 23.33 64.97
C SER A 432 -20.32 24.53 65.16
N ASN A 433 -19.22 24.60 64.40
CA ASN A 433 -18.24 25.71 64.45
C ASN A 433 -18.50 26.76 63.39
N GLY A 434 -19.57 26.65 62.60
CA GLY A 434 -19.90 27.55 61.50
C GLY A 434 -19.01 27.34 60.26
N GLN A 435 -18.32 26.22 60.12
CA GLN A 435 -17.50 25.88 58.98
C GLN A 435 -18.31 25.07 57.96
N TYR A 436 -18.07 25.31 56.65
CA TYR A 436 -18.68 24.52 55.62
C TYR A 436 -18.00 23.16 55.50
N GLU A 437 -18.80 22.12 55.51
CA GLU A 437 -18.40 20.73 55.25
C GLU A 437 -19.19 20.20 54.06
N ILE A 438 -18.57 19.29 53.26
CA ILE A 438 -19.21 18.60 52.17
C ILE A 438 -19.18 17.12 52.52
N THR A 439 -20.36 16.50 52.57
CA THR A 439 -20.53 15.09 52.90
C THR A 439 -21.24 14.39 51.75
N ASP A 440 -20.73 13.24 51.40
CA ASP A 440 -21.37 12.34 50.42
C ASP A 440 -22.39 11.47 51.19
N TYR A 441 -23.63 11.50 50.73
CA TYR A 441 -24.70 10.68 51.30
C TYR A 441 -25.23 9.68 50.27
N GLU A 442 -25.53 8.48 50.78
CA GLU A 442 -26.30 7.47 50.07
C GLU A 442 -27.69 7.38 50.71
N LEU A 443 -28.72 7.51 49.88
CA LEU A 443 -30.13 7.37 50.33
C LEU A 443 -30.82 6.25 49.53
N THR A 444 -31.87 5.74 50.14
CA THR A 444 -32.80 4.84 49.44
C THR A 444 -34.23 5.37 49.61
N GLU A 445 -35.07 5.09 48.64
CA GLU A 445 -36.50 5.35 48.72
C GLU A 445 -37.20 4.11 49.25
N ASP A 446 -38.03 4.27 50.30
CA ASP A 446 -38.85 3.20 50.84
C ASP A 446 -40.01 2.90 49.86
N HIS A 447 -40.08 1.68 49.41
CA HIS A 447 -41.04 1.26 48.40
C HIS A 447 -42.51 1.33 48.84
N HIS A 448 -42.78 1.32 50.16
CA HIS A 448 -44.15 1.36 50.68
C HIS A 448 -44.64 2.78 50.94
N THR A 449 -43.73 3.64 51.42
CA THR A 449 -44.09 4.99 51.84
C THR A 449 -43.64 6.07 50.85
N GLY A 450 -42.73 5.75 49.97
CA GLY A 450 -42.10 6.74 49.07
C GLY A 450 -41.13 7.71 49.79
N ASN A 451 -40.86 7.48 51.07
CA ASN A 451 -40.00 8.34 51.88
C ASN A 451 -38.52 8.02 51.65
N LEU A 452 -37.72 9.07 51.61
CA LEU A 452 -36.26 8.94 51.54
C LEU A 452 -35.70 8.55 52.91
N GLN A 453 -34.72 7.67 52.92
CA GLN A 453 -33.95 7.26 54.12
C GLN A 453 -32.47 7.25 53.83
N LEU A 454 -31.66 7.78 54.75
CA LEU A 454 -30.21 7.75 54.69
C LEU A 454 -29.70 6.34 54.99
N VAL A 455 -28.78 5.89 54.16
CA VAL A 455 -28.14 4.57 54.26
C VAL A 455 -26.69 4.70 54.72
N ASP A 456 -25.94 5.64 54.16
CA ASP A 456 -24.53 5.84 54.48
C ASP A 456 -24.13 7.33 54.31
N SER A 457 -23.02 7.70 54.96
CA SER A 457 -22.37 9.01 54.77
C SER A 457 -20.84 8.85 54.79
N LYS A 458 -20.17 9.57 53.90
CA LYS A 458 -18.70 9.50 53.73
C LYS A 458 -18.11 10.89 53.70
#